data_bd9b15d32dc32f649ae08668000fd3aa
#
_entry.id   bd9b15d32dc32f649ae08668000fd3aa
#
_cell.length_a   1.000
_cell.length_b   1.000
_cell.length_c   1.000
_cell.angle_alpha   90.00
_cell.angle_beta   90.00
_cell.angle_gamma   90.00
#
_symmetry.space_group_name_H-M   'P 1'
#
loop_
_entity.id
_entity.type
_entity.pdbx_description
1 polymer ?
#
loop_
_entity_poly.entity_id
_entity_poly.type
_entity_poly.pdbx_seq_one_letter_code
_entity_poly.pdbx_strand_id
1 'polypeptide(L)'
;MTGRLTDEAYARAAMTYLAEPSDRWLARLIRGSGAAAALDAIRNYSSPGGGPPRTKAGAAMVAAMERWRARLPELPTPEEVLGFRESGVRLITPEDPEWPGQLADLGDEQPYALWLRGHADLRFSCLRSVAIVGSRAATAYGSYVAAELGGSVALRGLSVISGGAFGVDAAAHRGALGADGVTVAVLACGVDTPYPAAHAELFDAIAGQGVLVSEWPPGRHVSRLRFLVRNRVIAALATGTVVVEAAERSGALNTARHARDLHRRLMAVPGPVTSDLSAGCHQIIRDWQGTLVTSAAEVVEHLAPVGAFPAGAAATAGQRPGRRQTPPVVPRDQLDLESARVLDALPRRGGMGTVRVAQRAGLAPATTATRLGQLATGGFVERCDDGWRLRRP
;
A
#
# COMPACT_ATOMS: atom_id res chain seq x y z
N MET A 1 -21.87 -24.19 -14.57
CA MET A 1 -21.03 -25.36 -14.90
C MET A 1 -20.48 -25.91 -13.60
N THR A 2 -21.00 -27.01 -13.10
CA THR A 2 -20.54 -27.77 -11.93
C THR A 2 -19.24 -28.50 -12.32
N GLY A 3 -18.13 -27.77 -12.34
CA GLY A 3 -16.83 -28.38 -12.63
C GLY A 3 -16.41 -29.27 -11.47
N ARG A 4 -16.13 -30.54 -11.76
CA ARG A 4 -15.51 -31.49 -10.84
C ARG A 4 -14.12 -30.94 -10.45
N LEU A 5 -13.80 -30.94 -9.16
CA LEU A 5 -12.47 -30.60 -8.69
C LEU A 5 -11.47 -31.66 -9.20
N THR A 6 -10.38 -31.24 -9.84
CA THR A 6 -9.34 -32.18 -10.28
C THR A 6 -8.56 -32.71 -9.09
N ASP A 7 -7.94 -33.88 -9.22
CA ASP A 7 -7.13 -34.48 -8.15
C ASP A 7 -5.97 -33.57 -7.75
N GLU A 8 -5.35 -32.87 -8.71
CA GLU A 8 -4.29 -31.89 -8.45
C GLU A 8 -4.82 -30.68 -7.66
N ALA A 9 -5.97 -30.09 -8.06
CA ALA A 9 -6.57 -28.97 -7.37
C ALA A 9 -7.02 -29.34 -5.95
N TYR A 10 -7.59 -30.54 -5.78
CA TYR A 10 -7.93 -31.04 -4.45
C TYR A 10 -6.68 -31.22 -3.58
N ALA A 11 -5.63 -31.83 -4.14
CA ALA A 11 -4.39 -32.05 -3.41
C ALA A 11 -3.77 -30.70 -2.96
N ARG A 12 -3.77 -29.69 -3.83
CA ARG A 12 -3.30 -28.34 -3.47
C ARG A 12 -4.15 -27.68 -2.38
N ALA A 13 -5.49 -27.85 -2.42
CA ALA A 13 -6.35 -27.46 -1.33
C ALA A 13 -5.97 -28.17 -0.02
N ALA A 14 -5.80 -29.49 -0.06
CA ALA A 14 -5.40 -30.31 1.08
C ALA A 14 -4.06 -29.82 1.70
N MET A 15 -3.08 -29.42 0.86
CA MET A 15 -1.80 -28.89 1.36
C MET A 15 -1.96 -27.65 2.24
N THR A 16 -2.98 -26.81 2.00
CA THR A 16 -3.24 -25.63 2.83
C THR A 16 -3.74 -25.98 4.25
N TYR A 17 -4.25 -27.21 4.44
CA TYR A 17 -4.64 -27.74 5.76
C TYR A 17 -3.47 -28.45 6.45
N LEU A 18 -2.65 -29.15 5.67
CA LEU A 18 -1.57 -30.00 6.20
C LEU A 18 -0.38 -29.21 6.71
N ALA A 19 -0.03 -28.10 6.06
CA ALA A 19 1.16 -27.32 6.40
C ALA A 19 0.87 -25.84 6.46
N GLU A 20 1.67 -25.10 7.25
CA GLU A 20 1.71 -23.66 7.14
C GLU A 20 2.37 -23.26 5.82
N PRO A 21 1.98 -22.11 5.22
CA PRO A 21 2.64 -21.58 4.04
C PRO A 21 4.16 -21.43 4.22
N SER A 22 4.91 -21.56 3.14
CA SER A 22 6.38 -21.53 3.12
C SER A 22 7.06 -22.73 3.82
N ASP A 23 6.36 -23.87 3.97
CA ASP A 23 7.03 -25.10 4.38
C ASP A 23 7.86 -25.62 3.20
N ARG A 24 9.19 -25.40 3.29
CA ARG A 24 10.15 -25.76 2.24
C ARG A 24 10.18 -27.26 1.90
N TRP A 25 9.83 -28.13 2.86
CA TRP A 25 9.82 -29.57 2.63
C TRP A 25 8.62 -29.99 1.80
N LEU A 26 7.45 -29.40 2.09
CA LEU A 26 6.24 -29.63 1.29
C LEU A 26 6.40 -29.02 -0.11
N ALA A 27 6.93 -27.82 -0.21
CA ALA A 27 7.20 -27.18 -1.51
C ALA A 27 8.11 -28.04 -2.40
N ARG A 28 9.18 -28.61 -1.82
CA ARG A 28 10.08 -29.52 -2.56
C ARG A 28 9.40 -30.83 -2.96
N LEU A 29 8.57 -31.40 -2.10
CA LEU A 29 7.83 -32.63 -2.41
C LEU A 29 6.86 -32.35 -3.58
N ILE A 30 6.09 -31.27 -3.54
CA ILE A 30 5.18 -30.87 -4.62
C ILE A 30 5.94 -30.61 -5.92
N ARG A 31 7.07 -29.92 -5.87
CA ARG A 31 7.89 -29.64 -7.07
C ARG A 31 8.44 -30.91 -7.71
N GLY A 32 8.79 -31.89 -6.90
CA GLY A 32 9.37 -33.17 -7.39
C GLY A 32 8.37 -34.12 -8.01
N SER A 33 7.11 -34.12 -7.56
CA SER A 33 6.14 -35.16 -7.94
C SER A 33 4.76 -34.64 -8.31
N GLY A 34 4.47 -33.33 -8.17
CA GLY A 34 3.12 -32.75 -8.24
C GLY A 34 2.37 -32.88 -6.90
N ALA A 35 1.29 -32.12 -6.74
CA ALA A 35 0.59 -32.10 -5.46
C ALA A 35 -0.22 -33.38 -5.20
N ALA A 36 -0.82 -33.99 -6.23
CA ALA A 36 -1.56 -35.23 -6.09
C ALA A 36 -0.66 -36.36 -5.59
N ALA A 37 0.48 -36.58 -6.25
CA ALA A 37 1.43 -37.61 -5.84
C ALA A 37 2.08 -37.31 -4.47
N ALA A 38 2.31 -36.04 -4.14
CA ALA A 38 2.77 -35.62 -2.82
C ALA A 38 1.75 -35.94 -1.72
N LEU A 39 0.45 -35.74 -1.98
CA LEU A 39 -0.62 -36.08 -1.02
C LEU A 39 -0.68 -37.62 -0.81
N ASP A 40 -0.58 -38.38 -1.88
CA ASP A 40 -0.56 -39.85 -1.80
C ASP A 40 0.68 -40.35 -1.05
N ALA A 41 1.84 -39.74 -1.27
CA ALA A 41 3.04 -40.05 -0.50
C ALA A 41 2.87 -39.78 1.01
N ILE A 42 2.19 -38.70 1.38
CA ILE A 42 1.88 -38.38 2.78
C ILE A 42 0.89 -39.37 3.37
N ARG A 43 -0.17 -39.77 2.62
CA ARG A 43 -1.18 -40.75 3.04
C ARG A 43 -0.57 -42.11 3.30
N ASN A 44 0.29 -42.58 2.38
CA ASN A 44 0.91 -43.89 2.40
C ASN A 44 2.23 -43.93 3.19
N TYR A 45 2.64 -42.81 3.79
CA TYR A 45 3.87 -42.72 4.55
C TYR A 45 3.83 -43.69 5.75
N SER A 46 4.84 -44.54 5.85
CA SER A 46 5.10 -45.36 7.03
C SER A 46 6.43 -44.95 7.63
N SER A 47 6.44 -44.72 8.94
CA SER A 47 7.70 -44.34 9.62
C SER A 47 8.75 -45.42 9.41
N PRO A 48 10.00 -45.08 9.03
CA PRO A 48 11.02 -46.07 8.77
C PRO A 48 11.29 -46.90 10.03
N GLY A 49 11.07 -48.21 9.96
CA GLY A 49 11.34 -49.15 11.04
C GLY A 49 12.81 -49.38 11.38
N GLY A 50 13.72 -48.67 10.74
CA GLY A 50 15.16 -48.87 10.79
C GLY A 50 15.97 -47.70 11.39
N GLY A 51 15.71 -47.32 12.62
CA GLY A 51 16.52 -46.31 13.34
C GLY A 51 16.40 -44.84 12.83
N PRO A 52 16.96 -43.89 13.56
CA PRO A 52 16.88 -42.49 13.18
C PRO A 52 17.62 -42.20 11.85
N PRO A 53 17.10 -41.27 11.03
CA PRO A 53 17.76 -40.91 9.77
C PRO A 53 19.20 -40.43 10.00
N ARG A 54 20.12 -40.90 9.13
CA ARG A 54 21.57 -40.60 9.25
C ARG A 54 21.94 -39.13 9.03
N THR A 55 21.03 -38.31 8.49
CA THR A 55 21.27 -36.89 8.21
C THR A 55 20.25 -36.01 8.89
N LYS A 56 20.65 -34.79 9.26
CA LYS A 56 19.73 -33.74 9.80
C LYS A 56 18.57 -33.45 8.85
N ALA A 57 18.84 -33.40 7.55
CA ALA A 57 17.82 -33.19 6.52
C ALA A 57 16.81 -34.33 6.45
N GLY A 58 17.27 -35.60 6.53
CA GLY A 58 16.39 -36.77 6.59
C GLY A 58 15.52 -36.76 7.86
N ALA A 59 16.09 -36.42 9.01
CA ALA A 59 15.34 -36.33 10.26
C ALA A 59 14.26 -35.22 10.18
N ALA A 60 14.58 -34.06 9.59
CA ALA A 60 13.64 -32.97 9.39
C ALA A 60 12.49 -33.33 8.42
N MET A 61 12.80 -34.11 7.35
CA MET A 61 11.78 -34.61 6.42
C MET A 61 10.84 -35.60 7.12
N VAL A 62 11.39 -36.58 7.87
CA VAL A 62 10.59 -37.53 8.65
C VAL A 62 9.65 -36.79 9.60
N ALA A 63 10.15 -35.82 10.38
CA ALA A 63 9.34 -35.02 11.28
C ALA A 63 8.29 -34.21 10.54
N ALA A 64 8.58 -33.73 9.32
CA ALA A 64 7.60 -33.02 8.49
C ALA A 64 6.48 -33.98 8.03
N MET A 65 6.83 -35.16 7.51
CA MET A 65 5.88 -36.20 7.09
C MET A 65 4.95 -36.63 8.23
N GLU A 66 5.49 -36.83 9.43
CA GLU A 66 4.70 -37.17 10.62
C GLU A 66 3.71 -36.03 11.01
N ARG A 67 4.15 -34.79 10.97
CA ARG A 67 3.27 -33.62 11.25
C ARG A 67 2.14 -33.51 10.23
N TRP A 68 2.43 -33.66 8.94
CA TRP A 68 1.40 -33.59 7.89
C TRP A 68 0.43 -34.77 8.00
N ARG A 69 0.95 -35.98 8.23
CA ARG A 69 0.11 -37.16 8.41
C ARG A 69 -0.84 -37.05 9.59
N ALA A 70 -0.40 -36.49 10.69
CA ALA A 70 -1.25 -36.27 11.87
C ALA A 70 -2.47 -35.38 11.58
N ARG A 71 -2.40 -34.53 10.53
CA ARG A 71 -3.49 -33.65 10.10
C ARG A 71 -4.38 -34.22 9.00
N LEU A 72 -4.08 -35.40 8.46
CA LEU A 72 -4.91 -36.01 7.42
C LEU A 72 -6.39 -36.17 7.81
N PRO A 73 -6.73 -36.51 9.06
CA PRO A 73 -8.12 -36.63 9.49
C PRO A 73 -8.89 -35.27 9.47
N GLU A 74 -8.17 -34.14 9.44
CA GLU A 74 -8.77 -32.79 9.38
C GLU A 74 -9.05 -32.31 7.94
N LEU A 75 -8.70 -33.12 6.92
CA LEU A 75 -8.87 -32.72 5.54
C LEU A 75 -10.35 -32.72 5.16
N PRO A 76 -10.83 -31.65 4.49
CA PRO A 76 -12.17 -31.66 3.90
C PRO A 76 -12.26 -32.64 2.75
N THR A 77 -13.45 -33.16 2.51
CA THR A 77 -13.71 -33.94 1.28
C THR A 77 -13.69 -33.02 0.05
N PRO A 78 -13.55 -33.57 -1.17
CA PRO A 78 -13.66 -32.77 -2.39
C PRO A 78 -15.00 -32.01 -2.51
N GLU A 79 -16.10 -32.61 -2.02
CA GLU A 79 -17.43 -32.02 -1.99
C GLU A 79 -17.48 -30.80 -1.04
N GLU A 80 -16.87 -30.91 0.14
CA GLU A 80 -16.78 -29.79 1.10
C GLU A 80 -15.94 -28.66 0.52
N VAL A 81 -14.82 -28.94 -0.18
CA VAL A 81 -14.01 -27.91 -0.86
C VAL A 81 -14.84 -27.18 -1.94
N LEU A 82 -15.65 -27.93 -2.70
CA LEU A 82 -16.57 -27.33 -3.68
C LEU A 82 -17.70 -26.55 -3.02
N GLY A 83 -18.19 -27.00 -1.86
CA GLY A 83 -19.25 -26.36 -1.09
C GLY A 83 -18.91 -24.94 -0.63
N PHE A 84 -17.63 -24.59 -0.44
CA PHE A 84 -17.24 -23.23 -0.12
C PHE A 84 -17.67 -22.19 -1.18
N ARG A 85 -17.92 -22.62 -2.43
CA ARG A 85 -18.43 -21.77 -3.51
C ARG A 85 -19.83 -21.21 -3.18
N GLU A 86 -20.66 -21.94 -2.46
CA GLU A 86 -21.98 -21.50 -2.01
C GLU A 86 -21.88 -20.31 -1.05
N SER A 87 -20.78 -20.22 -0.32
CA SER A 87 -20.44 -19.08 0.55
C SER A 87 -19.62 -17.99 -0.16
N GLY A 88 -19.53 -18.04 -1.51
CA GLY A 88 -18.78 -17.06 -2.31
C GLY A 88 -17.25 -17.21 -2.23
N VAL A 89 -16.75 -18.32 -1.70
CA VAL A 89 -15.31 -18.60 -1.62
C VAL A 89 -14.92 -19.54 -2.76
N ARG A 90 -13.92 -19.14 -3.55
CA ARG A 90 -13.34 -19.96 -4.61
C ARG A 90 -11.88 -20.30 -4.33
N LEU A 91 -11.47 -21.47 -4.73
CA LEU A 91 -10.08 -21.91 -4.72
C LEU A 91 -9.47 -21.67 -6.09
N ILE A 92 -8.25 -21.15 -6.14
CA ILE A 92 -7.41 -21.13 -7.34
C ILE A 92 -6.06 -21.77 -7.06
N THR A 93 -5.49 -22.37 -8.10
CA THR A 93 -4.22 -23.09 -8.08
C THR A 93 -3.33 -22.60 -9.21
N PRO A 94 -2.04 -22.92 -9.24
CA PRO A 94 -1.12 -22.51 -10.32
C PRO A 94 -1.57 -22.89 -11.74
N GLU A 95 -2.47 -23.86 -11.87
CA GLU A 95 -3.02 -24.33 -13.14
C GLU A 95 -4.22 -23.49 -13.62
N ASP A 96 -4.80 -22.65 -12.74
CA ASP A 96 -5.96 -21.83 -13.07
C ASP A 96 -5.57 -20.58 -13.88
N PRO A 97 -6.40 -20.17 -14.85
CA PRO A 97 -6.18 -18.93 -15.60
C PRO A 97 -6.13 -17.68 -14.75
N GLU A 98 -6.80 -17.68 -13.60
CA GLU A 98 -6.85 -16.55 -12.63
C GLU A 98 -5.58 -16.47 -11.77
N TRP A 99 -4.67 -17.46 -11.84
CA TRP A 99 -3.45 -17.48 -11.03
C TRP A 99 -2.46 -16.41 -11.48
N PRO A 100 -1.99 -15.52 -10.58
CA PRO A 100 -0.97 -14.52 -10.91
C PRO A 100 0.41 -15.17 -11.12
N GLY A 101 0.93 -15.12 -12.35
CA GLY A 101 2.19 -15.76 -12.70
C GLY A 101 3.40 -15.24 -11.88
N GLN A 102 3.35 -13.98 -11.42
CA GLN A 102 4.41 -13.39 -10.60
C GLN A 102 4.61 -14.05 -9.23
N LEU A 103 3.68 -14.86 -8.76
CA LEU A 103 3.86 -15.68 -7.55
C LEU A 103 4.96 -16.73 -7.70
N ALA A 104 5.33 -17.11 -8.92
CA ALA A 104 6.43 -18.02 -9.19
C ALA A 104 7.79 -17.47 -8.73
N ASP A 105 7.94 -16.14 -8.65
CA ASP A 105 9.16 -15.48 -8.18
C ASP A 105 9.47 -15.78 -6.70
N LEU A 106 8.47 -16.27 -5.94
CA LEU A 106 8.66 -16.71 -4.55
C LEU A 106 9.39 -18.08 -4.44
N GLY A 107 9.59 -18.80 -5.54
CA GLY A 107 10.30 -20.08 -5.55
C GLY A 107 9.68 -21.12 -4.60
N ASP A 108 10.47 -21.61 -3.62
CA ASP A 108 10.01 -22.58 -2.61
C ASP A 108 8.93 -22.02 -1.66
N GLU A 109 8.76 -20.71 -1.63
CA GLU A 109 7.77 -20.02 -0.82
C GLU A 109 6.50 -19.69 -1.59
N GLN A 110 6.35 -20.18 -2.83
CA GLN A 110 5.12 -20.01 -3.61
C GLN A 110 3.92 -20.61 -2.87
N PRO A 111 2.75 -19.93 -2.85
CA PRO A 111 1.52 -20.50 -2.32
C PRO A 111 1.16 -21.83 -2.96
N TYR A 112 0.68 -22.78 -2.18
CA TYR A 112 0.19 -24.09 -2.71
C TYR A 112 -1.10 -23.91 -3.49
N ALA A 113 -1.99 -23.08 -2.96
CA ALA A 113 -3.26 -22.63 -3.52
C ALA A 113 -3.63 -21.30 -2.87
N LEU A 114 -4.60 -20.59 -3.43
CA LEU A 114 -5.18 -19.38 -2.85
C LEU A 114 -6.70 -19.54 -2.74
N TRP A 115 -7.23 -19.12 -1.61
CA TRP A 115 -8.64 -19.01 -1.32
C TRP A 115 -9.05 -17.55 -1.56
N LEU A 116 -10.08 -17.36 -2.36
CA LEU A 116 -10.53 -16.04 -2.79
C LEU A 116 -11.99 -15.81 -2.42
N ARG A 117 -12.32 -14.58 -2.00
CA ARG A 117 -13.71 -14.11 -1.85
C ARG A 117 -13.83 -12.75 -2.51
N GLY A 118 -14.75 -12.61 -3.47
CA GLY A 118 -14.96 -11.37 -4.23
C GLY A 118 -15.04 -11.63 -5.73
N HIS A 119 -15.35 -10.57 -6.51
CA HIS A 119 -15.68 -10.70 -7.91
C HIS A 119 -14.52 -10.41 -8.87
N ALA A 120 -13.52 -9.64 -8.44
CA ALA A 120 -12.41 -9.28 -9.30
C ALA A 120 -11.54 -10.51 -9.62
N ASP A 121 -11.09 -10.59 -10.87
CA ASP A 121 -10.06 -11.55 -11.29
C ASP A 121 -8.71 -11.15 -10.69
N LEU A 122 -8.09 -12.08 -9.94
CA LEU A 122 -6.86 -11.78 -9.21
C LEU A 122 -5.69 -11.52 -10.15
N ARG A 123 -5.54 -12.30 -11.23
CA ARG A 123 -4.46 -12.15 -12.19
C ARG A 123 -4.51 -10.77 -12.85
N PHE A 124 -5.68 -10.38 -13.38
CA PHE A 124 -5.84 -9.07 -14.01
C PHE A 124 -5.66 -7.93 -13.01
N SER A 125 -6.15 -8.08 -11.77
CA SER A 125 -5.96 -7.09 -10.72
C SER A 125 -4.49 -6.87 -10.37
N CYS A 126 -3.63 -7.90 -10.52
CA CYS A 126 -2.21 -7.81 -10.18
C CYS A 126 -1.33 -7.26 -11.30
N LEU A 127 -1.79 -7.27 -12.58
CA LEU A 127 -0.98 -6.81 -13.72
C LEU A 127 -0.58 -5.33 -13.64
N ARG A 128 -1.48 -4.49 -13.15
CA ARG A 128 -1.27 -3.08 -12.92
C ARG A 128 -1.66 -2.75 -11.49
N SER A 129 -0.74 -2.93 -10.57
CA SER A 129 -1.03 -2.85 -9.16
C SER A 129 0.10 -2.22 -8.36
N VAL A 130 -0.23 -1.70 -7.20
CA VAL A 130 0.74 -1.21 -6.22
C VAL A 130 0.36 -1.68 -4.83
N ALA A 131 1.33 -2.20 -4.08
CA ALA A 131 1.14 -2.45 -2.66
C ALA A 131 1.31 -1.14 -1.89
N ILE A 132 0.33 -0.76 -1.07
CA ILE A 132 0.41 0.39 -0.16
C ILE A 132 0.35 -0.16 1.25
N VAL A 133 1.45 -0.06 1.99
CA VAL A 133 1.60 -0.66 3.32
C VAL A 133 2.18 0.33 4.32
N GLY A 134 1.99 0.07 5.62
CA GLY A 134 2.58 0.94 6.63
C GLY A 134 2.19 0.57 8.06
N SER A 135 2.33 1.56 8.94
CA SER A 135 2.04 1.44 10.36
C SER A 135 0.58 1.10 10.62
N ARG A 136 0.34 0.18 11.56
CA ARG A 136 -1.01 -0.09 12.12
C ARG A 136 -1.51 1.06 12.98
N ALA A 137 -0.61 1.76 13.64
CA ALA A 137 -0.88 2.97 14.41
C ALA A 137 -0.51 4.21 13.59
N ALA A 138 -1.09 4.30 12.36
CA ALA A 138 -0.84 5.42 11.48
C ALA A 138 -1.28 6.75 12.12
N THR A 139 -0.51 7.80 11.87
CA THR A 139 -0.90 9.16 12.22
C THR A 139 -2.04 9.66 11.32
N ALA A 140 -2.61 10.83 11.64
CA ALA A 140 -3.55 11.49 10.74
C ALA A 140 -2.91 11.79 9.37
N TYR A 141 -1.61 12.15 9.35
CA TYR A 141 -0.83 12.34 8.13
C TYR A 141 -0.73 11.02 7.33
N GLY A 142 -0.29 9.93 7.96
CA GLY A 142 -0.14 8.64 7.28
C GLY A 142 -1.46 8.09 6.76
N SER A 143 -2.53 8.22 7.53
CA SER A 143 -3.88 7.82 7.12
C SER A 143 -4.39 8.63 5.93
N TYR A 144 -4.19 9.95 5.95
CA TYR A 144 -4.55 10.84 4.85
C TYR A 144 -3.78 10.50 3.57
N VAL A 145 -2.44 10.40 3.67
CA VAL A 145 -1.58 10.10 2.51
C VAL A 145 -1.91 8.72 1.93
N ALA A 146 -2.14 7.71 2.78
CA ALA A 146 -2.49 6.37 2.31
C ALA A 146 -3.84 6.35 1.56
N ALA A 147 -4.85 7.05 2.06
CA ALA A 147 -6.15 7.16 1.41
C ALA A 147 -6.07 7.95 0.10
N GLU A 148 -5.35 9.07 0.11
CA GLU A 148 -5.14 9.90 -1.09
C GLU A 148 -4.39 9.11 -2.18
N LEU A 149 -3.27 8.45 -1.83
CA LEU A 149 -2.53 7.61 -2.76
C LEU A 149 -3.41 6.46 -3.30
N GLY A 150 -4.14 5.76 -2.40
CA GLY A 150 -5.03 4.68 -2.78
C GLY A 150 -6.07 5.10 -3.80
N GLY A 151 -6.77 6.21 -3.57
CA GLY A 151 -7.74 6.76 -4.50
C GLY A 151 -7.11 7.26 -5.80
N SER A 152 -6.01 8.00 -5.68
CA SER A 152 -5.37 8.60 -6.84
C SER A 152 -4.70 7.59 -7.79
N VAL A 153 -4.15 6.47 -7.28
CA VAL A 153 -3.63 5.38 -8.14
C VAL A 153 -4.78 4.58 -8.76
N ALA A 154 -5.88 4.38 -8.02
CA ALA A 154 -7.08 3.72 -8.53
C ALA A 154 -7.70 4.48 -9.70
N LEU A 155 -7.84 5.82 -9.61
CA LEU A 155 -8.29 6.68 -10.71
C LEU A 155 -7.39 6.59 -11.95
N ARG A 156 -6.15 6.13 -11.81
CA ARG A 156 -5.20 5.90 -12.92
C ARG A 156 -5.19 4.45 -13.40
N GLY A 157 -6.14 3.65 -12.95
CA GLY A 157 -6.33 2.26 -13.36
C GLY A 157 -5.32 1.28 -12.78
N LEU A 158 -4.75 1.58 -11.59
CA LEU A 158 -3.96 0.63 -10.82
C LEU A 158 -4.81 0.04 -9.70
N SER A 159 -4.67 -1.25 -9.46
CA SER A 159 -5.24 -1.89 -8.28
C SER A 159 -4.38 -1.64 -7.05
N VAL A 160 -5.03 -1.40 -5.91
CA VAL A 160 -4.35 -1.29 -4.61
C VAL A 160 -4.28 -2.67 -3.95
N ILE A 161 -3.08 -3.11 -3.59
CA ILE A 161 -2.88 -4.36 -2.83
C ILE A 161 -2.43 -3.99 -1.42
N SER A 162 -3.06 -4.57 -0.40
CA SER A 162 -2.63 -4.37 0.99
C SER A 162 -3.07 -5.51 1.89
N GLY A 163 -2.81 -5.40 3.19
CA GLY A 163 -3.03 -6.48 4.13
C GLY A 163 -4.32 -6.36 4.96
N GLY A 164 -5.10 -5.31 4.80
CA GLY A 164 -6.33 -5.09 5.57
C GLY A 164 -6.10 -4.81 7.05
N ALA A 165 -4.88 -4.52 7.49
CA ALA A 165 -4.58 -4.14 8.88
C ALA A 165 -5.14 -2.77 9.23
N PHE A 166 -5.15 -2.42 10.52
CA PHE A 166 -5.42 -1.04 10.96
C PHE A 166 -4.43 -0.05 10.34
N GLY A 167 -4.76 1.23 10.34
CA GLY A 167 -3.89 2.31 9.89
C GLY A 167 -3.76 2.41 8.38
N VAL A 168 -2.54 2.38 7.87
CA VAL A 168 -2.21 2.63 6.45
C VAL A 168 -2.95 1.67 5.52
N ASP A 169 -2.96 0.37 5.81
CA ASP A 169 -3.59 -0.64 4.95
C ASP A 169 -5.09 -0.34 4.74
N ALA A 170 -5.82 -0.13 5.84
CA ALA A 170 -7.25 0.18 5.79
C ALA A 170 -7.53 1.53 5.09
N ALA A 171 -6.67 2.53 5.32
CA ALA A 171 -6.80 3.83 4.66
C ALA A 171 -6.60 3.72 3.15
N ALA A 172 -5.61 2.95 2.69
CA ALA A 172 -5.35 2.70 1.28
C ALA A 172 -6.52 1.98 0.60
N HIS A 173 -7.07 0.94 1.24
CA HIS A 173 -8.25 0.24 0.72
C HIS A 173 -9.47 1.17 0.60
N ARG A 174 -9.76 1.97 1.65
CA ARG A 174 -10.87 2.94 1.62
C ARG A 174 -10.68 3.99 0.54
N GLY A 175 -9.45 4.46 0.33
CA GLY A 175 -9.12 5.39 -0.76
C GLY A 175 -9.44 4.80 -2.12
N ALA A 176 -9.01 3.56 -2.38
CA ALA A 176 -9.28 2.85 -3.64
C ALA A 176 -10.78 2.62 -3.86
N LEU A 177 -11.50 2.14 -2.83
CA LEU A 177 -12.96 1.93 -2.89
C LEU A 177 -13.71 3.24 -3.13
N GLY A 178 -13.31 4.34 -2.47
CA GLY A 178 -13.91 5.67 -2.65
C GLY A 178 -13.69 6.27 -4.04
N ALA A 179 -12.76 5.72 -4.81
CA ALA A 179 -12.49 6.08 -6.21
C ALA A 179 -13.04 5.03 -7.21
N ASP A 180 -13.95 4.17 -6.77
CA ASP A 180 -14.50 3.05 -7.54
C ASP A 180 -13.42 2.13 -8.16
N GLY A 181 -12.24 2.06 -7.54
CA GLY A 181 -11.11 1.26 -8.01
C GLY A 181 -11.08 -0.14 -7.41
N VAL A 182 -10.41 -1.06 -8.12
CA VAL A 182 -10.19 -2.43 -7.62
C VAL A 182 -9.16 -2.44 -6.51
N THR A 183 -9.46 -3.18 -5.43
CA THR A 183 -8.49 -3.39 -4.36
C THR A 183 -8.46 -4.85 -3.91
N VAL A 184 -7.24 -5.31 -3.58
CA VAL A 184 -6.93 -6.70 -3.20
C VAL A 184 -6.45 -6.71 -1.76
N ALA A 185 -7.19 -7.35 -0.86
CA ALA A 185 -6.73 -7.55 0.51
C ALA A 185 -6.19 -8.97 0.69
N VAL A 186 -4.90 -9.08 0.98
CA VAL A 186 -4.27 -10.36 1.30
C VAL A 186 -4.39 -10.57 2.80
N LEU A 187 -4.99 -11.68 3.24
CA LEU A 187 -5.31 -11.93 4.64
C LEU A 187 -4.33 -12.94 5.28
N ALA A 188 -4.24 -12.90 6.61
CA ALA A 188 -3.45 -13.85 7.42
C ALA A 188 -4.34 -14.88 8.13
N CYS A 189 -5.56 -15.06 7.65
CA CYS A 189 -6.61 -15.96 8.14
C CYS A 189 -7.47 -16.42 6.96
N GLY A 190 -8.43 -17.30 7.17
CA GLY A 190 -9.42 -17.65 6.14
C GLY A 190 -10.17 -16.41 5.64
N VAL A 191 -10.53 -16.40 4.35
CA VAL A 191 -11.26 -15.27 3.73
C VAL A 191 -12.68 -15.09 4.26
N ASP A 192 -13.19 -16.08 4.97
CA ASP A 192 -14.47 -16.13 5.69
C ASP A 192 -14.36 -15.62 7.13
N THR A 193 -13.14 -15.44 7.65
CA THR A 193 -12.87 -15.07 9.04
C THR A 193 -12.22 -13.68 9.10
N PRO A 194 -13.01 -12.60 9.07
CA PRO A 194 -12.47 -11.25 8.98
C PRO A 194 -11.64 -10.87 10.21
N TYR A 195 -10.41 -10.44 9.99
CA TYR A 195 -9.54 -9.90 11.03
C TYR A 195 -8.73 -8.70 10.51
N PRO A 196 -8.77 -7.56 11.24
CA PRO A 196 -9.51 -7.33 12.51
C PRO A 196 -11.02 -7.31 12.30
N ALA A 197 -11.78 -7.78 13.30
CA ALA A 197 -13.24 -7.84 13.23
C ALA A 197 -13.88 -6.44 13.01
N ALA A 198 -13.24 -5.38 13.50
CA ALA A 198 -13.66 -4.00 13.26
C ALA A 198 -13.60 -3.58 11.78
N HIS A 199 -12.98 -4.36 10.91
CA HIS A 199 -12.91 -4.14 9.46
C HIS A 199 -13.86 -5.04 8.66
N ALA A 200 -14.84 -5.70 9.30
CA ALA A 200 -15.78 -6.60 8.60
C ALA A 200 -16.46 -5.89 7.42
N GLU A 201 -17.02 -4.70 7.64
CA GLU A 201 -17.65 -3.89 6.58
C GLU A 201 -16.67 -3.50 5.47
N LEU A 202 -15.42 -3.18 5.83
CA LEU A 202 -14.38 -2.89 4.84
C LEU A 202 -14.07 -4.13 3.99
N PHE A 203 -13.95 -5.30 4.59
CA PHE A 203 -13.71 -6.54 3.85
C PHE A 203 -14.89 -6.92 2.96
N ASP A 204 -16.13 -6.69 3.40
CA ASP A 204 -17.31 -6.91 2.57
C ASP A 204 -17.33 -5.93 1.38
N ALA A 205 -16.99 -4.66 1.58
CA ALA A 205 -16.86 -3.70 0.49
C ALA A 205 -15.74 -4.09 -0.49
N ILE A 206 -14.59 -4.57 0.02
CA ILE A 206 -13.49 -5.08 -0.82
C ILE A 206 -13.97 -6.30 -1.63
N ALA A 207 -14.67 -7.24 -1.02
CA ALA A 207 -15.20 -8.41 -1.73
C ALA A 207 -16.25 -8.02 -2.79
N GLY A 208 -17.01 -6.97 -2.56
CA GLY A 208 -18.00 -6.43 -3.51
C GLY A 208 -17.39 -5.77 -4.75
N GLN A 209 -16.21 -5.16 -4.64
CA GLN A 209 -15.58 -4.37 -5.72
C GLN A 209 -14.23 -4.92 -6.17
N GLY A 210 -13.59 -5.73 -5.37
CA GLY A 210 -12.28 -6.33 -5.58
C GLY A 210 -12.24 -7.78 -5.16
N VAL A 211 -11.22 -8.18 -4.40
CA VAL A 211 -11.06 -9.56 -3.93
C VAL A 211 -10.25 -9.65 -2.63
N LEU A 212 -10.71 -10.52 -1.73
CA LEU A 212 -9.97 -11.00 -0.56
C LEU A 212 -9.19 -12.24 -0.96
N VAL A 213 -7.94 -12.35 -0.53
CA VAL A 213 -7.02 -13.43 -0.88
C VAL A 213 -6.40 -14.00 0.36
N SER A 214 -6.32 -15.31 0.46
CA SER A 214 -5.62 -15.99 1.56
C SER A 214 -4.96 -17.30 1.11
N GLU A 215 -3.83 -17.62 1.72
CA GLU A 215 -3.21 -18.95 1.64
C GLU A 215 -3.82 -19.92 2.66
N TRP A 216 -4.47 -19.42 3.69
CA TRP A 216 -5.11 -20.23 4.71
C TRP A 216 -6.54 -20.55 4.31
N PRO A 217 -6.95 -21.81 4.50
CA PRO A 217 -8.30 -22.24 4.15
C PRO A 217 -9.35 -21.58 5.02
N PRO A 218 -10.63 -21.61 4.60
CA PRO A 218 -11.76 -21.15 5.41
C PRO A 218 -11.73 -21.71 6.83
N GLY A 219 -12.21 -20.92 7.79
CA GLY A 219 -12.22 -21.22 9.21
C GLY A 219 -10.88 -21.05 9.94
N ARG A 220 -9.80 -20.76 9.27
CA ARG A 220 -8.49 -20.57 9.93
C ARG A 220 -8.36 -19.17 10.54
N HIS A 221 -8.02 -19.13 11.85
CA HIS A 221 -7.79 -17.90 12.60
C HIS A 221 -6.36 -17.36 12.42
N VAL A 222 -6.18 -16.08 12.77
CA VAL A 222 -4.88 -15.41 12.72
C VAL A 222 -3.90 -15.96 13.76
N SER A 223 -2.61 -15.84 13.46
CA SER A 223 -1.53 -15.92 14.45
C SER A 223 -0.47 -14.88 14.14
N ARG A 224 0.37 -14.55 15.14
CA ARG A 224 1.41 -13.52 14.97
C ARG A 224 2.37 -13.83 13.82
N LEU A 225 2.73 -15.09 13.64
CA LEU A 225 3.63 -15.53 12.56
C LEU A 225 2.98 -15.42 11.19
N ARG A 226 1.68 -15.69 11.07
CA ARG A 226 0.95 -15.65 9.81
C ARG A 226 0.95 -14.26 9.17
N PHE A 227 0.95 -13.19 9.97
CA PHE A 227 1.09 -11.83 9.44
C PHE A 227 2.42 -11.61 8.71
N LEU A 228 3.51 -12.16 9.25
CA LEU A 228 4.84 -12.02 8.63
C LEU A 228 4.96 -12.87 7.37
N VAL A 229 4.46 -14.11 7.41
CA VAL A 229 4.46 -15.03 6.27
C VAL A 229 3.64 -14.49 5.11
N ARG A 230 2.44 -13.95 5.38
CA ARG A 230 1.54 -13.35 4.41
C ARG A 230 2.18 -12.19 3.63
N ASN A 231 3.04 -11.38 4.28
CA ASN A 231 3.58 -10.15 3.69
C ASN A 231 4.37 -10.40 2.39
N ARG A 232 4.98 -11.59 2.21
CA ARG A 232 5.65 -11.96 0.96
C ARG A 232 4.69 -12.04 -0.21
N VAL A 233 3.44 -12.45 0.05
CA VAL A 233 2.40 -12.52 -0.99
C VAL A 233 1.95 -11.13 -1.41
N ILE A 234 1.81 -10.18 -0.47
CA ILE A 234 1.53 -8.78 -0.80
C ILE A 234 2.60 -8.23 -1.74
N ALA A 235 3.88 -8.43 -1.39
CA ALA A 235 4.99 -7.94 -2.19
C ALA A 235 5.08 -8.62 -3.56
N ALA A 236 4.80 -9.93 -3.63
CA ALA A 236 4.88 -10.70 -4.87
C ALA A 236 3.75 -10.36 -5.85
N LEU A 237 2.53 -10.13 -5.36
CA LEU A 237 1.37 -9.78 -6.19
C LEU A 237 1.46 -8.38 -6.80
N ALA A 238 2.19 -7.46 -6.18
CA ALA A 238 2.27 -6.08 -6.62
C ALA A 238 3.45 -5.84 -7.59
N THR A 239 3.29 -4.92 -8.53
CA THR A 239 4.39 -4.47 -9.41
C THR A 239 5.40 -3.60 -8.67
N GLY A 240 4.99 -2.97 -7.57
CA GLY A 240 5.85 -2.23 -6.65
C GLY A 240 5.17 -2.00 -5.32
N THR A 241 5.95 -1.55 -4.33
CA THR A 241 5.48 -1.34 -2.95
C THR A 241 5.80 0.07 -2.50
N VAL A 242 4.80 0.77 -1.98
CA VAL A 242 4.92 2.07 -1.31
C VAL A 242 4.74 1.89 0.18
N VAL A 243 5.72 2.34 0.97
CA VAL A 243 5.62 2.40 2.42
C VAL A 243 5.29 3.84 2.83
N VAL A 244 4.16 4.04 3.51
CA VAL A 244 3.68 5.38 3.88
C VAL A 244 4.21 5.83 5.24
N GLU A 245 4.11 5.01 6.25
CA GLU A 245 4.69 5.20 7.58
C GLU A 245 5.20 3.86 8.11
N ALA A 246 6.40 3.86 8.68
CA ALA A 246 6.97 2.68 9.32
C ALA A 246 7.97 3.07 10.40
N ALA A 247 7.83 2.54 11.62
CA ALA A 247 8.89 2.56 12.61
C ALA A 247 10.03 1.59 12.21
N GLU A 248 11.21 1.73 12.80
CA GLU A 248 12.39 0.88 12.50
C GLU A 248 12.14 -0.63 12.63
N ARG A 249 11.24 -1.03 13.53
CA ARG A 249 10.86 -2.43 13.76
C ARG A 249 9.40 -2.69 13.37
N SER A 250 9.00 -2.21 12.20
CA SER A 250 7.64 -2.33 11.67
C SER A 250 7.44 -3.58 10.83
N GLY A 251 6.23 -4.15 10.87
CA GLY A 251 5.80 -5.20 9.93
C GLY A 251 5.80 -4.75 8.47
N ALA A 252 5.63 -3.45 8.20
CA ALA A 252 5.71 -2.89 6.86
C ALA A 252 7.12 -3.01 6.26
N LEU A 253 8.17 -2.90 7.09
CA LEU A 253 9.55 -3.15 6.65
C LEU A 253 9.79 -4.62 6.24
N ASN A 254 9.04 -5.56 6.80
CA ASN A 254 9.09 -6.95 6.34
C ASN A 254 8.52 -7.07 4.92
N THR A 255 7.40 -6.43 4.61
CA THR A 255 6.86 -6.36 3.23
C THR A 255 7.85 -5.67 2.28
N ALA A 256 8.44 -4.56 2.71
CA ALA A 256 9.45 -3.84 1.94
C ALA A 256 10.70 -4.68 1.62
N ARG A 257 11.16 -5.52 2.58
CA ARG A 257 12.26 -6.48 2.33
C ARG A 257 11.89 -7.50 1.26
N HIS A 258 10.70 -8.11 1.36
CA HIS A 258 10.23 -9.04 0.33
C HIS A 258 10.14 -8.37 -1.03
N ALA A 259 9.64 -7.13 -1.12
CA ALA A 259 9.59 -6.38 -2.38
C ALA A 259 11.01 -6.18 -2.96
N ARG A 260 11.98 -5.80 -2.13
CA ARG A 260 13.39 -5.65 -2.54
C ARG A 260 13.99 -6.98 -2.99
N ASP A 261 13.80 -8.04 -2.22
CA ASP A 261 14.37 -9.36 -2.50
C ASP A 261 13.76 -9.99 -3.77
N LEU A 262 12.52 -9.62 -4.11
CA LEU A 262 11.83 -9.96 -5.36
C LEU A 262 12.12 -8.96 -6.49
N HIS A 263 13.03 -8.00 -6.31
CA HIS A 263 13.37 -6.96 -7.28
C HIS A 263 12.15 -6.13 -7.75
N ARG A 264 11.13 -5.98 -6.91
CA ARG A 264 10.00 -5.08 -7.16
C ARG A 264 10.40 -3.63 -6.88
N ARG A 265 9.73 -2.69 -7.56
CA ARG A 265 9.93 -1.26 -7.29
C ARG A 265 9.59 -0.97 -5.83
N LEU A 266 10.54 -0.44 -5.07
CA LEU A 266 10.38 -0.07 -3.68
C LEU A 266 10.35 1.45 -3.55
N MET A 267 9.29 1.97 -2.95
CA MET A 267 9.03 3.39 -2.80
C MET A 267 8.68 3.69 -1.34
N ALA A 268 8.96 4.89 -0.88
CA ALA A 268 8.57 5.33 0.46
C ALA A 268 8.16 6.80 0.46
N VAL A 269 7.17 7.10 1.29
CA VAL A 269 6.70 8.47 1.53
C VAL A 269 7.60 9.10 2.59
N PRO A 270 8.13 10.32 2.36
CA PRO A 270 8.89 11.04 3.37
C PRO A 270 7.98 11.52 4.50
N GLY A 271 8.52 11.57 5.70
CA GLY A 271 7.82 12.10 6.87
C GLY A 271 8.73 12.97 7.74
N PRO A 272 8.19 13.58 8.80
CA PRO A 272 8.98 14.41 9.71
C PRO A 272 10.12 13.61 10.35
N VAL A 273 11.33 14.17 10.41
CA VAL A 273 12.51 13.54 11.04
C VAL A 273 12.34 13.35 12.55
N THR A 274 11.38 14.05 13.15
CA THR A 274 11.05 13.95 14.58
C THR A 274 10.00 12.87 14.87
N SER A 275 9.49 12.18 13.85
CA SER A 275 8.50 11.11 14.01
C SER A 275 9.16 9.73 13.92
N ASP A 276 9.01 8.92 14.95
CA ASP A 276 9.49 7.53 14.95
C ASP A 276 8.86 6.70 13.82
N LEU A 277 7.63 7.05 13.39
CA LEU A 277 6.94 6.38 12.28
C LEU A 277 7.48 6.75 10.90
N SER A 278 8.38 7.73 10.80
CA SER A 278 9.09 8.07 9.57
C SER A 278 10.43 7.36 9.43
N ALA A 279 10.98 6.85 10.53
CA ALA A 279 12.34 6.28 10.58
C ALA A 279 12.53 5.12 9.58
N GLY A 280 11.55 4.22 9.46
CA GLY A 280 11.61 3.12 8.50
C GLY A 280 11.52 3.58 7.05
N CYS A 281 10.72 4.61 6.75
CA CYS A 281 10.68 5.21 5.40
C CYS A 281 12.01 5.87 5.05
N HIS A 282 12.63 6.59 5.99
CA HIS A 282 13.95 7.18 5.81
C HIS A 282 15.01 6.11 5.58
N GLN A 283 14.95 4.97 6.30
CA GLN A 283 15.84 3.83 6.09
C GLN A 283 15.69 3.25 4.69
N ILE A 284 14.45 3.06 4.20
CA ILE A 284 14.18 2.56 2.85
C ILE A 284 14.82 3.47 1.80
N ILE A 285 14.62 4.79 1.94
CA ILE A 285 15.14 5.78 0.99
C ILE A 285 16.68 5.81 1.02
N ARG A 286 17.26 5.88 2.20
CA ARG A 286 18.70 6.05 2.38
C ARG A 286 19.51 4.78 2.15
N ASP A 287 19.02 3.64 2.72
CA ASP A 287 19.86 2.44 2.85
C ASP A 287 19.45 1.32 1.87
N TRP A 288 18.19 1.34 1.39
CA TRP A 288 17.66 0.27 0.52
C TRP A 288 17.41 0.73 -0.91
N GLN A 289 17.87 1.93 -1.27
CA GLN A 289 17.69 2.53 -2.60
C GLN A 289 16.21 2.65 -3.00
N GLY A 290 15.33 2.77 -2.01
CA GLY A 290 13.92 3.02 -2.24
C GLY A 290 13.70 4.43 -2.79
N THR A 291 12.81 4.56 -3.76
CA THR A 291 12.50 5.87 -4.34
C THR A 291 11.60 6.65 -3.40
N LEU A 292 11.96 7.91 -3.14
CA LEU A 292 11.06 8.84 -2.45
C LEU A 292 9.92 9.23 -3.37
N VAL A 293 8.68 9.09 -2.89
CA VAL A 293 7.47 9.50 -3.62
C VAL A 293 6.58 10.38 -2.75
N THR A 294 6.00 11.40 -3.35
CA THR A 294 5.11 12.37 -2.69
C THR A 294 3.73 12.43 -3.31
N SER A 295 3.53 11.73 -4.43
CA SER A 295 2.27 11.75 -5.19
C SER A 295 2.03 10.45 -5.94
N ALA A 296 0.75 10.19 -6.24
CA ALA A 296 0.37 9.05 -7.08
C ALA A 296 0.94 9.14 -8.50
N ALA A 297 1.20 10.34 -9.03
CA ALA A 297 1.81 10.53 -10.34
C ALA A 297 3.23 9.95 -10.35
N GLU A 298 4.03 10.24 -9.32
CA GLU A 298 5.37 9.68 -9.18
C GLU A 298 5.34 8.16 -9.02
N VAL A 299 4.40 7.63 -8.22
CA VAL A 299 4.20 6.18 -8.08
C VAL A 299 3.95 5.52 -9.44
N VAL A 300 3.01 6.07 -10.22
CA VAL A 300 2.67 5.54 -11.55
C VAL A 300 3.87 5.64 -12.52
N GLU A 301 4.61 6.75 -12.49
CA GLU A 301 5.81 6.94 -13.31
C GLU A 301 6.86 5.86 -13.01
N HIS A 302 7.11 5.58 -11.72
CA HIS A 302 8.08 4.55 -11.33
C HIS A 302 7.62 3.11 -11.63
N LEU A 303 6.32 2.87 -11.73
CA LEU A 303 5.76 1.55 -12.06
C LEU A 303 5.61 1.34 -13.58
N ALA A 304 5.63 2.39 -14.36
CA ALA A 304 5.48 2.28 -15.80
C ALA A 304 6.65 1.50 -16.43
N PRO A 305 6.37 0.65 -17.43
CA PRO A 305 7.42 0.04 -18.23
C PRO A 305 8.28 1.12 -18.93
N VAL A 306 9.57 0.84 -19.10
CA VAL A 306 10.48 1.74 -19.82
C VAL A 306 9.92 1.98 -21.24
N GLY A 307 9.68 3.25 -21.59
CA GLY A 307 9.11 3.64 -22.88
C GLY A 307 7.58 3.68 -22.95
N ALA A 308 6.86 3.41 -21.84
CA ALA A 308 5.39 3.49 -21.82
C ALA A 308 4.84 4.92 -21.93
N PHE A 309 5.68 5.93 -21.67
CA PHE A 309 5.34 7.33 -21.94
C PHE A 309 6.04 7.76 -23.23
N PRO A 310 5.32 8.22 -24.27
CA PRO A 310 5.97 8.84 -25.41
C PRO A 310 6.83 10.01 -24.90
N ALA A 311 8.07 10.08 -25.40
CA ALA A 311 8.94 11.22 -25.14
C ALA A 311 8.24 12.48 -25.70
N GLY A 312 7.57 13.22 -24.86
CA GLY A 312 6.71 14.37 -25.23
C GLY A 312 5.42 14.49 -24.42
N ALA A 313 4.99 13.45 -23.69
CA ALA A 313 3.94 13.57 -22.68
C ALA A 313 4.47 14.12 -21.35
N ALA A 314 5.61 14.81 -21.40
CA ALA A 314 6.00 15.69 -20.32
C ALA A 314 4.97 16.82 -20.27
N ALA A 315 4.19 16.79 -19.22
CA ALA A 315 3.38 17.90 -18.75
C ALA A 315 2.24 18.41 -19.65
N THR A 316 1.22 17.59 -19.94
CA THR A 316 -0.01 18.01 -19.29
C THR A 316 0.08 17.49 -17.87
N ALA A 317 0.80 18.20 -17.05
CA ALA A 317 0.76 18.05 -15.62
C ALA A 317 -0.71 18.12 -15.25
N GLY A 318 -1.31 16.93 -15.05
CA GLY A 318 -2.60 16.83 -14.44
C GLY A 318 -2.48 17.68 -13.20
N GLN A 319 -3.40 18.60 -13.04
CA GLN A 319 -3.53 19.46 -11.87
C GLN A 319 -3.20 18.58 -10.67
N ARG A 320 -2.11 18.92 -9.98
CA ARG A 320 -1.77 18.30 -8.69
C ARG A 320 -3.02 18.45 -7.83
N PRO A 321 -3.72 17.36 -7.43
CA PRO A 321 -4.77 17.48 -6.46
C PRO A 321 -4.04 17.87 -5.17
N GLY A 322 -4.23 19.10 -4.75
CA GLY A 322 -3.53 19.63 -3.58
C GLY A 322 -2.28 20.46 -3.86
N ARG A 323 -2.01 20.91 -5.09
CA ARG A 323 -1.42 22.23 -5.15
C ARG A 323 -2.39 23.08 -4.33
N ARG A 324 -2.00 23.40 -3.08
CA ARG A 324 -2.54 24.60 -2.42
C ARG A 324 -2.68 25.58 -3.55
N GLN A 325 -3.91 25.90 -3.91
CA GLN A 325 -4.15 27.02 -4.81
C GLN A 325 -3.22 28.07 -4.24
N THR A 326 -2.17 28.39 -4.99
CA THR A 326 -1.34 29.53 -4.63
C THR A 326 -2.40 30.58 -4.43
N PRO A 327 -2.58 31.12 -3.21
CA PRO A 327 -3.68 32.05 -2.98
C PRO A 327 -3.62 33.04 -4.13
N PRO A 328 -4.72 33.42 -4.78
CA PRO A 328 -4.69 34.23 -5.97
C PRO A 328 -3.71 35.34 -5.68
N VAL A 329 -2.67 35.50 -6.53
CA VAL A 329 -1.58 36.46 -6.30
C VAL A 329 -2.28 37.77 -6.12
N VAL A 330 -2.38 38.23 -4.88
CA VAL A 330 -3.04 39.50 -4.59
C VAL A 330 -2.08 40.55 -5.12
N PRO A 331 -2.55 41.65 -5.71
CA PRO A 331 -1.67 42.70 -6.19
C PRO A 331 -0.61 43.13 -5.17
N ARG A 332 -0.88 42.93 -3.87
CA ARG A 332 0.04 43.15 -2.76
C ARG A 332 1.28 42.24 -2.78
N ASP A 333 1.17 40.98 -3.26
CA ASP A 333 2.27 40.02 -3.31
C ASP A 333 3.25 40.33 -4.45
N GLN A 334 2.93 41.26 -5.33
CA GLN A 334 3.77 41.74 -6.43
C GLN A 334 4.56 43.01 -6.06
N LEU A 335 4.37 43.53 -4.84
CA LEU A 335 5.09 44.74 -4.39
C LEU A 335 6.55 44.41 -4.09
N ASP A 336 7.45 45.35 -4.43
CA ASP A 336 8.84 45.27 -3.98
C ASP A 336 8.94 45.40 -2.44
N LEU A 337 10.07 44.95 -1.89
CA LEU A 337 10.28 44.86 -0.45
C LEU A 337 10.06 46.17 0.31
N GLU A 338 10.45 47.31 -0.27
CA GLU A 338 10.27 48.63 0.36
C GLU A 338 8.81 49.06 0.37
N SER A 339 8.10 48.86 -0.74
CA SER A 339 6.67 49.08 -0.86
C SER A 339 5.85 48.21 0.09
N ALA A 340 6.22 46.96 0.23
CA ALA A 340 5.59 46.02 1.19
C ALA A 340 5.79 46.50 2.65
N ARG A 341 7.01 46.94 3.03
CA ARG A 341 7.31 47.49 4.36
C ARG A 341 6.51 48.77 4.65
N VAL A 342 6.37 49.66 3.68
CA VAL A 342 5.57 50.87 3.82
C VAL A 342 4.09 50.53 4.01
N LEU A 343 3.57 49.56 3.26
CA LEU A 343 2.19 49.12 3.37
C LEU A 343 1.89 48.50 4.74
N ASP A 344 2.83 47.68 5.26
CA ASP A 344 2.71 47.03 6.58
C ASP A 344 2.83 48.01 7.75
N ALA A 345 3.53 49.16 7.55
CA ALA A 345 3.66 50.19 8.54
C ALA A 345 2.40 51.04 8.74
N LEU A 346 1.46 50.97 7.78
CA LEU A 346 0.24 51.80 7.81
C LEU A 346 -0.85 51.23 8.73
N PRO A 347 -1.61 52.10 9.42
CA PRO A 347 -2.69 51.63 10.28
C PRO A 347 -3.93 51.24 9.45
N ARG A 348 -4.68 50.26 9.97
CA ARG A 348 -5.98 49.86 9.40
C ARG A 348 -7.10 50.87 9.65
N ARG A 349 -6.96 51.74 10.66
CA ARG A 349 -7.93 52.79 11.04
C ARG A 349 -7.15 54.05 11.38
N GLY A 350 -7.70 55.21 10.99
CA GLY A 350 -7.04 56.51 11.14
C GLY A 350 -5.93 56.73 10.12
N GLY A 351 -5.34 57.94 10.07
CA GLY A 351 -4.22 58.32 9.22
C GLY A 351 -2.89 58.29 9.95
N MET A 352 -1.78 58.21 9.22
CA MET A 352 -0.43 58.30 9.77
C MET A 352 0.45 59.21 8.89
N GLY A 353 1.09 60.18 9.48
CA GLY A 353 1.99 61.11 8.77
C GLY A 353 3.22 60.39 8.20
N THR A 354 3.74 60.81 7.05
CA THR A 354 4.85 60.21 6.32
C THR A 354 6.08 59.89 7.18
N VAL A 355 6.46 60.79 8.08
CA VAL A 355 7.63 60.62 8.97
C VAL A 355 7.43 59.45 9.92
N ARG A 356 6.24 59.29 10.48
CA ARG A 356 5.91 58.13 11.36
C ARG A 356 5.84 56.83 10.58
N VAL A 357 5.33 56.85 9.34
CA VAL A 357 5.36 55.67 8.47
C VAL A 357 6.81 55.28 8.16
N ALA A 358 7.68 56.25 7.86
CA ALA A 358 9.10 56.03 7.60
C ALA A 358 9.81 55.36 8.80
N GLN A 359 9.57 55.85 10.01
CA GLN A 359 10.11 55.29 11.23
C GLN A 359 9.68 53.82 11.45
N ARG A 360 8.37 53.53 11.23
CA ARG A 360 7.84 52.16 11.39
C ARG A 360 8.29 51.22 10.28
N ALA A 361 8.45 51.71 9.06
CA ALA A 361 8.94 50.90 7.93
C ALA A 361 10.45 50.68 7.95
N GLY A 362 11.19 51.43 8.79
CA GLY A 362 12.63 51.41 8.82
C GLY A 362 13.28 51.94 7.54
N LEU A 363 12.67 52.98 6.94
CA LEU A 363 13.11 53.59 5.68
C LEU A 363 13.33 55.09 5.84
N ALA A 364 14.13 55.69 4.93
CA ALA A 364 14.29 57.15 4.87
C ALA A 364 12.97 57.86 4.52
N PRO A 365 12.67 59.01 5.10
CA PRO A 365 11.43 59.74 4.83
C PRO A 365 11.18 60.05 3.34
N ALA A 366 12.23 60.38 2.59
CA ALA A 366 12.14 60.65 1.15
C ALA A 366 11.74 59.38 0.36
N THR A 367 12.38 58.25 0.66
CA THR A 367 12.03 56.94 0.07
C THR A 367 10.59 56.57 0.41
N THR A 368 10.19 56.74 1.66
CA THR A 368 8.84 56.43 2.12
C THR A 368 7.79 57.29 1.39
N ALA A 369 8.06 58.59 1.19
CA ALA A 369 7.18 59.47 0.45
C ALA A 369 6.99 59.02 -1.00
N THR A 370 8.08 58.63 -1.67
CA THR A 370 8.05 58.07 -3.03
C THR A 370 7.22 56.81 -3.11
N ARG A 371 7.44 55.84 -2.18
CA ARG A 371 6.70 54.58 -2.12
C ARG A 371 5.22 54.77 -1.80
N LEU A 372 4.87 55.72 -0.90
CA LEU A 372 3.48 56.07 -0.63
C LEU A 372 2.77 56.65 -1.86
N GLY A 373 3.46 57.49 -2.66
CA GLY A 373 2.94 57.95 -3.94
C GLY A 373 2.67 56.82 -4.94
N GLN A 374 3.61 55.90 -5.08
CA GLN A 374 3.45 54.72 -5.96
C GLN A 374 2.31 53.82 -5.50
N LEU A 375 2.23 53.55 -4.20
CA LEU A 375 1.15 52.76 -3.60
C LEU A 375 -0.22 53.42 -3.72
N ALA A 376 -0.27 54.78 -3.69
CA ALA A 376 -1.50 55.50 -3.93
C ALA A 376 -1.97 55.42 -5.39
N THR A 377 -1.03 55.52 -6.33
CA THR A 377 -1.31 55.30 -7.76
C THR A 377 -1.80 53.90 -8.03
N GLY A 378 -1.22 52.91 -7.33
CA GLY A 378 -1.63 51.49 -7.39
C GLY A 378 -2.94 51.16 -6.64
N GLY A 379 -3.53 52.15 -5.97
CA GLY A 379 -4.81 51.98 -5.24
C GLY A 379 -4.70 51.21 -3.91
N PHE A 380 -3.50 51.02 -3.35
CA PHE A 380 -3.28 50.31 -2.08
C PHE A 380 -3.47 51.22 -0.86
N VAL A 381 -3.17 52.52 -1.01
CA VAL A 381 -3.27 53.49 0.08
C VAL A 381 -4.00 54.75 -0.38
N GLU A 382 -4.54 55.50 0.56
CA GLU A 382 -5.18 56.78 0.29
C GLU A 382 -4.73 57.84 1.31
N ARG A 383 -4.75 59.11 0.88
CA ARG A 383 -4.45 60.25 1.74
C ARG A 383 -5.71 60.69 2.47
N CYS A 384 -5.62 60.98 3.76
CA CYS A 384 -6.68 61.51 4.59
C CYS A 384 -6.14 62.71 5.40
N ASP A 385 -7.00 63.39 6.14
CA ASP A 385 -6.63 64.59 6.89
C ASP A 385 -5.50 64.43 7.88
N ASP A 386 -5.41 63.19 8.48
CA ASP A 386 -4.37 62.81 9.43
C ASP A 386 -3.12 62.16 8.77
N GLY A 387 -3.03 62.11 7.43
CA GLY A 387 -1.92 61.50 6.70
C GLY A 387 -2.32 60.39 5.73
N TRP A 388 -1.67 59.22 5.82
CA TRP A 388 -1.85 58.07 4.93
C TRP A 388 -2.51 56.90 5.65
N ARG A 389 -3.40 56.20 4.96
CA ARG A 389 -4.03 54.97 5.45
C ARG A 389 -4.18 53.91 4.35
N LEU A 390 -4.39 52.68 4.75
CA LEU A 390 -4.76 51.63 3.83
C LEU A 390 -6.12 51.93 3.19
N ARG A 391 -6.21 51.80 1.85
CA ARG A 391 -7.49 51.90 1.15
C ARG A 391 -8.33 50.68 1.50
N ARG A 392 -9.58 50.84 1.82
CA ARG A 392 -10.52 49.75 2.01
C ARG A 392 -10.92 49.19 0.65
N PRO A 393 -11.01 47.81 0.52
CA PRO A 393 -11.49 47.18 -0.70
C PRO A 393 -12.93 47.63 -1.04
#